data_2db889ce580fa16c9aed6f0a98a95225
#
_entry.id   2db889ce580fa16c9aed6f0a98a95225
#
_cell.length_a   1.000
_cell.length_b   1.000
_cell.length_c   1.000
_cell.angle_alpha   90.00
_cell.angle_beta   90.00
_cell.angle_gamma   90.00
#
_symmetry.space_group_name_H-M   'P 1'
#
loop_
_entity.id
_entity.type
_entity.pdbx_description
1 polymer ?
#
loop_
_entity_poly.entity_id
_entity_poly.type
_entity_poly.pdbx_seq_one_letter_code
_entity_poly.pdbx_strand_id
1 'polypeptide(L)'
;MMQAMVAGKPIDGQPLEWDDQQMKLLGRDGALYEFKPADAKNAKRYGKGFVGYNSQELHAKLRDEFDRSFEITTTPHFVVVHPHGEWRAWGDRLESLYRSFTHYMSVRGMRMTDPPTPLVAVVFRSQEDYYRHAAAGGSPLPPGVLGHYDPDSNRVFLFDIEEKEGNPDWSENAETIIHEATHQTAFNVGVHSRFGEQPRWLVEG
;
A
#
# COMPACT_ATOMS: atom_id res chain seq x y z
N MET A 1 -10.66 -9.44 -15.64
CA MET A 1 -11.33 -8.85 -14.44
C MET A 1 -12.49 -9.75 -14.04
N MET A 2 -12.72 -9.87 -12.75
CA MET A 2 -13.89 -10.52 -12.18
C MET A 2 -14.39 -9.75 -10.95
N GLN A 3 -15.66 -9.88 -10.67
CA GLN A 3 -16.30 -9.37 -9.47
C GLN A 3 -16.90 -10.54 -8.70
N ALA A 4 -16.79 -10.54 -7.39
CA ALA A 4 -17.40 -11.53 -6.50
C ALA A 4 -17.77 -10.89 -5.15
N MET A 5 -18.69 -11.52 -4.44
CA MET A 5 -19.00 -11.18 -3.03
C MET A 5 -18.30 -12.19 -2.14
N VAL A 6 -17.37 -11.74 -1.30
CA VAL A 6 -16.64 -12.57 -0.33
C VAL A 6 -16.86 -12.00 1.07
N ALA A 7 -17.32 -12.81 1.99
CA ALA A 7 -17.67 -12.40 3.36
C ALA A 7 -18.60 -11.16 3.43
N GLY A 8 -19.53 -11.04 2.46
CA GLY A 8 -20.46 -9.91 2.38
C GLY A 8 -19.89 -8.62 1.78
N LYS A 9 -18.61 -8.61 1.37
CA LYS A 9 -17.95 -7.47 0.72
C LYS A 9 -17.80 -7.72 -0.78
N PRO A 10 -18.06 -6.73 -1.65
CA PRO A 10 -17.76 -6.84 -3.06
C PRO A 10 -16.25 -6.74 -3.28
N ILE A 11 -15.68 -7.70 -3.98
CA ILE A 11 -14.30 -7.68 -4.43
C ILE A 11 -14.29 -7.62 -5.96
N ASP A 12 -13.49 -6.73 -6.50
CA ASP A 12 -13.34 -6.51 -7.92
C ASP A 12 -11.85 -6.49 -8.28
N GLY A 13 -11.43 -7.35 -9.23
CA GLY A 13 -10.02 -7.47 -9.54
C GLY A 13 -9.71 -8.47 -10.65
N GLN A 14 -8.43 -8.76 -10.79
CA GLN A 14 -7.91 -9.76 -11.73
C GLN A 14 -7.50 -11.03 -10.98
N PRO A 15 -8.05 -12.22 -11.35
CA PRO A 15 -7.56 -13.49 -10.84
C PRO A 15 -6.09 -13.69 -11.22
N LEU A 16 -5.26 -14.03 -10.24
CA LEU A 16 -3.83 -14.37 -10.40
C LEU A 16 -3.65 -15.89 -10.37
N GLU A 17 -4.21 -16.52 -9.34
CA GLU A 17 -4.22 -17.96 -9.15
C GLU A 17 -5.64 -18.43 -8.86
N TRP A 18 -5.97 -19.60 -9.38
CA TRP A 18 -7.26 -20.23 -9.15
C TRP A 18 -7.13 -21.74 -9.24
N ASP A 19 -7.38 -22.41 -8.12
CA ASP A 19 -7.59 -23.83 -8.05
C ASP A 19 -8.87 -24.14 -7.26
N ASP A 20 -9.10 -25.42 -6.93
CA ASP A 20 -10.31 -25.87 -6.20
C ASP A 20 -10.27 -25.48 -4.70
N GLN A 21 -9.12 -25.10 -4.17
CA GLN A 21 -8.90 -24.81 -2.75
C GLN A 21 -8.74 -23.33 -2.48
N GLN A 22 -8.14 -22.60 -3.42
CA GLN A 22 -7.69 -21.22 -3.21
C GLN A 22 -7.87 -20.36 -4.45
N MET A 23 -8.27 -19.13 -4.23
CA MET A 23 -8.25 -18.08 -5.23
C MET A 23 -7.45 -16.90 -4.72
N LYS A 24 -6.49 -16.42 -5.51
CA LYS A 24 -5.81 -15.15 -5.32
C LYS A 24 -6.24 -14.16 -6.37
N LEU A 25 -6.62 -12.97 -5.94
CA LEU A 25 -7.15 -11.92 -6.79
C LEU A 25 -6.42 -10.60 -6.49
N LEU A 26 -5.86 -9.99 -7.54
CA LEU A 26 -5.36 -8.62 -7.45
C LEU A 26 -6.53 -7.66 -7.58
N GLY A 27 -6.87 -6.99 -6.50
CA GLY A 27 -7.94 -5.99 -6.46
C GLY A 27 -7.61 -4.74 -7.26
N ARG A 28 -8.64 -4.04 -7.71
CA ARG A 28 -8.48 -2.75 -8.38
C ARG A 28 -7.82 -1.67 -7.50
N ASP A 29 -7.83 -1.87 -6.19
CA ASP A 29 -7.14 -1.05 -5.19
C ASP A 29 -5.67 -1.43 -4.96
N GLY A 30 -5.18 -2.43 -5.69
CA GLY A 30 -3.84 -2.97 -5.55
C GLY A 30 -3.68 -4.01 -4.44
N ALA A 31 -4.70 -4.27 -3.62
CA ALA A 31 -4.66 -5.28 -2.58
C ALA A 31 -4.71 -6.71 -3.15
N LEU A 32 -4.11 -7.65 -2.44
CA LEU A 32 -4.23 -9.08 -2.70
C LEU A 32 -5.36 -9.65 -1.83
N TYR A 33 -6.30 -10.30 -2.48
CA TYR A 33 -7.40 -10.99 -1.81
C TYR A 33 -7.21 -12.48 -1.97
N GLU A 34 -7.18 -13.20 -0.85
CA GLU A 34 -7.07 -14.64 -0.81
C GLU A 34 -8.30 -15.23 -0.13
N PHE A 35 -8.97 -16.14 -0.80
CA PHE A 35 -10.20 -16.78 -0.31
C PHE A 35 -10.46 -18.10 -1.00
N LYS A 36 -11.30 -18.93 -0.40
CA LYS A 36 -11.73 -20.20 -1.03
C LYS A 36 -12.75 -19.91 -2.12
N PRO A 37 -12.69 -20.57 -3.29
CA PRO A 37 -13.69 -20.40 -4.35
C PRO A 37 -15.13 -20.58 -3.88
N ALA A 38 -15.35 -21.49 -2.91
CA ALA A 38 -16.68 -21.73 -2.30
C ALA A 38 -17.25 -20.52 -1.54
N ASP A 39 -16.40 -19.60 -1.07
CA ASP A 39 -16.81 -18.40 -0.35
C ASP A 39 -17.20 -17.26 -1.30
N ALA A 40 -16.87 -17.39 -2.58
CA ALA A 40 -17.18 -16.40 -3.60
C ALA A 40 -18.61 -16.56 -4.10
N LYS A 41 -19.48 -15.62 -3.75
CA LYS A 41 -20.86 -15.58 -4.24
C LYS A 41 -20.98 -14.61 -5.41
N ASN A 42 -21.90 -14.90 -6.33
CA ASN A 42 -22.20 -14.04 -7.49
C ASN A 42 -20.96 -13.71 -8.34
N ALA A 43 -20.01 -14.66 -8.44
CA ALA A 43 -18.81 -14.46 -9.21
C ALA A 43 -19.12 -14.26 -10.70
N LYS A 44 -18.65 -13.13 -11.25
CA LYS A 44 -18.87 -12.77 -12.66
C LYS A 44 -17.58 -12.28 -13.28
N ARG A 45 -17.18 -12.88 -14.40
CA ARG A 45 -16.07 -12.37 -15.22
C ARG A 45 -16.57 -11.27 -16.16
N TYR A 46 -15.75 -10.19 -16.27
CA TYR A 46 -15.99 -9.11 -17.21
C TYR A 46 -14.64 -8.55 -17.68
N GLY A 47 -14.51 -8.03 -18.84
CA GLY A 47 -13.29 -7.40 -19.35
C GLY A 47 -12.06 -8.32 -19.43
N LYS A 48 -11.06 -7.87 -20.18
CA LYS A 48 -9.77 -8.51 -20.38
C LYS A 48 -8.67 -7.55 -19.90
N GLY A 49 -7.72 -8.06 -19.11
CA GLY A 49 -6.63 -7.27 -18.56
C GLY A 49 -7.01 -6.53 -17.27
N PHE A 50 -5.99 -6.17 -16.49
CA PHE A 50 -6.15 -5.47 -15.23
C PHE A 50 -6.46 -3.98 -15.47
N VAL A 51 -7.40 -3.46 -14.70
CA VAL A 51 -7.72 -2.03 -14.64
C VAL A 51 -7.80 -1.64 -13.17
N GLY A 52 -6.73 -1.04 -12.67
CA GLY A 52 -6.67 -0.52 -11.29
C GLY A 52 -7.55 0.72 -11.10
N TYR A 53 -7.81 1.07 -9.86
CA TYR A 53 -8.41 2.36 -9.54
C TYR A 53 -7.46 3.49 -9.94
N ASN A 54 -8.02 4.55 -10.48
CA ASN A 54 -7.30 5.82 -10.60
C ASN A 54 -7.27 6.55 -9.24
N SER A 55 -6.52 7.66 -9.17
CA SER A 55 -6.35 8.42 -7.93
C SER A 55 -7.67 8.94 -7.35
N GLN A 56 -8.65 9.30 -8.18
CA GLN A 56 -9.95 9.80 -7.71
C GLN A 56 -10.81 8.67 -7.13
N GLU A 57 -10.86 7.51 -7.79
CA GLU A 57 -11.59 6.34 -7.31
C GLU A 57 -10.98 5.84 -5.98
N LEU A 58 -9.64 5.81 -5.91
CA LEU A 58 -8.94 5.37 -4.70
C LEU A 58 -9.11 6.36 -3.55
N HIS A 59 -9.05 7.68 -3.83
CA HIS A 59 -9.36 8.73 -2.87
C HIS A 59 -10.77 8.56 -2.28
N ALA A 60 -11.78 8.35 -3.13
CA ALA A 60 -13.15 8.14 -2.66
C ALA A 60 -13.26 6.91 -1.75
N LYS A 61 -12.65 5.79 -2.14
CA LYS A 61 -12.63 4.57 -1.34
C LYS A 61 -11.96 4.76 0.03
N LEU A 62 -10.82 5.46 0.06
CA LEU A 62 -10.12 5.75 1.31
C LEU A 62 -10.90 6.74 2.20
N ARG A 63 -11.66 7.66 1.61
CA ARG A 63 -12.55 8.57 2.35
C ARG A 63 -13.69 7.82 3.07
N ASP A 64 -14.16 6.72 2.51
CA ASP A 64 -15.15 5.85 3.15
C ASP A 64 -14.53 4.96 4.25
N GLU A 65 -13.22 4.67 4.14
CA GLU A 65 -12.49 3.83 5.09
C GLU A 65 -11.98 4.60 6.32
N PHE A 66 -11.46 5.82 6.09
CA PHE A 66 -10.88 6.67 7.13
C PHE A 66 -11.86 7.78 7.53
N ASP A 67 -11.95 8.02 8.82
CA ASP A 67 -12.83 9.06 9.37
C ASP A 67 -12.34 10.49 9.05
N ARG A 68 -13.10 11.49 9.51
CA ARG A 68 -12.84 12.90 9.22
C ARG A 68 -11.63 13.49 9.94
N SER A 69 -10.96 12.75 10.82
CA SER A 69 -9.71 13.20 11.44
C SER A 69 -8.52 13.12 10.48
N PHE A 70 -8.69 12.42 9.37
CA PHE A 70 -7.70 12.31 8.31
C PHE A 70 -8.04 13.19 7.11
N GLU A 71 -7.01 13.74 6.51
CA GLU A 71 -7.02 14.28 5.15
C GLU A 71 -6.46 13.25 4.17
N ILE A 72 -6.87 13.37 2.91
CA ILE A 72 -6.35 12.52 1.83
C ILE A 72 -5.81 13.42 0.74
N THR A 73 -4.52 13.32 0.49
CA THR A 73 -3.81 14.07 -0.55
C THR A 73 -3.41 13.16 -1.69
N THR A 74 -3.55 13.64 -2.90
CA THR A 74 -3.17 12.90 -4.11
C THR A 74 -1.97 13.58 -4.77
N THR A 75 -0.98 12.77 -5.11
CA THR A 75 0.20 13.16 -5.88
C THR A 75 0.25 12.35 -7.20
N PRO A 76 1.22 12.56 -8.10
CA PRO A 76 1.29 11.77 -9.34
C PRO A 76 1.31 10.26 -9.14
N HIS A 77 2.00 9.74 -8.09
CA HIS A 77 2.14 8.31 -7.88
C HIS A 77 1.48 7.81 -6.58
N PHE A 78 1.13 8.71 -5.65
CA PHE A 78 0.60 8.32 -4.33
C PHE A 78 -0.77 8.90 -4.05
N VAL A 79 -1.53 8.18 -3.21
CA VAL A 79 -2.64 8.69 -2.43
C VAL A 79 -2.26 8.54 -0.96
N VAL A 80 -2.13 9.68 -0.26
CA VAL A 80 -1.63 9.73 1.11
C VAL A 80 -2.76 10.08 2.04
N VAL A 81 -3.02 9.22 3.02
CA VAL A 81 -3.92 9.44 4.16
C VAL A 81 -3.07 9.96 5.31
N HIS A 82 -3.37 11.13 5.85
CA HIS A 82 -2.53 11.78 6.86
C HIS A 82 -3.37 12.66 7.80
N PRO A 83 -2.85 13.03 9.00
CA PRO A 83 -3.50 14.00 9.86
C PRO A 83 -3.66 15.37 9.21
N HIS A 84 -4.64 16.16 9.67
CA HIS A 84 -4.86 17.51 9.16
C HIS A 84 -3.62 18.40 9.29
N GLY A 85 -3.33 19.15 8.23
CA GLY A 85 -2.30 20.20 8.22
C GLY A 85 -0.92 19.78 7.69
N GLU A 86 -0.67 18.50 7.46
CA GLU A 86 0.67 17.97 7.12
C GLU A 86 0.84 17.52 5.67
N TRP A 87 -0.14 17.78 4.84
CA TRP A 87 -0.28 17.20 3.51
C TRP A 87 0.92 17.36 2.55
N ARG A 88 1.59 18.51 2.56
CA ARG A 88 2.69 18.77 1.63
C ARG A 88 3.94 17.95 1.96
N ALA A 89 4.29 17.86 3.23
CA ALA A 89 5.51 17.22 3.65
C ALA A 89 5.54 15.73 3.26
N TRP A 90 4.46 15.00 3.49
CA TRP A 90 4.38 13.57 3.21
C TRP A 90 4.33 13.26 1.71
N GLY A 91 3.49 13.97 0.96
CA GLY A 91 3.38 13.78 -0.48
C GLY A 91 4.68 14.07 -1.21
N ASP A 92 5.32 15.20 -0.93
CA ASP A 92 6.57 15.60 -1.57
C ASP A 92 7.74 14.63 -1.26
N ARG A 93 7.79 14.08 -0.06
CA ARG A 93 8.81 13.11 0.34
C ARG A 93 8.65 11.78 -0.38
N LEU A 94 7.46 11.23 -0.39
CA LEU A 94 7.16 9.98 -1.09
C LEU A 94 7.43 10.10 -2.59
N GLU A 95 7.04 11.22 -3.21
CA GLU A 95 7.35 11.49 -4.61
C GLU A 95 8.86 11.67 -4.88
N SER A 96 9.58 12.30 -3.98
CA SER A 96 11.03 12.44 -4.08
C SER A 96 11.73 11.10 -4.00
N LEU A 97 11.29 10.24 -3.08
CA LEU A 97 11.78 8.87 -2.94
C LEU A 97 11.50 8.05 -4.20
N TYR A 98 10.27 8.07 -4.68
CA TYR A 98 9.87 7.35 -5.90
C TYR A 98 10.76 7.73 -7.09
N ARG A 99 10.96 9.02 -7.33
CA ARG A 99 11.83 9.53 -8.39
C ARG A 99 13.30 9.10 -8.20
N SER A 100 13.81 9.21 -6.97
CA SER A 100 15.19 8.83 -6.67
C SER A 100 15.42 7.33 -6.87
N PHE A 101 14.50 6.49 -6.38
CA PHE A 101 14.55 5.05 -6.55
C PHE A 101 14.47 4.63 -8.02
N THR A 102 13.49 5.14 -8.75
CA THR A 102 13.30 4.79 -10.16
C THR A 102 14.47 5.29 -11.02
N HIS A 103 15.01 6.47 -10.73
CA HIS A 103 16.23 6.94 -11.37
C HIS A 103 17.42 6.04 -11.07
N TYR A 104 17.66 5.69 -9.80
CA TYR A 104 18.75 4.81 -9.37
C TYR A 104 18.73 3.45 -10.08
N MET A 105 17.54 2.84 -10.19
CA MET A 105 17.39 1.56 -10.88
C MET A 105 17.52 1.69 -12.40
N SER A 106 16.98 2.77 -12.98
CA SER A 106 17.05 3.06 -14.41
C SER A 106 18.48 3.20 -14.92
N VAL A 107 19.32 3.96 -14.22
CA VAL A 107 20.74 4.14 -14.62
C VAL A 107 21.56 2.85 -14.51
N ARG A 108 21.04 1.84 -13.82
CA ARG A 108 21.60 0.49 -13.73
C ARG A 108 21.03 -0.48 -14.76
N GLY A 109 20.23 0.03 -15.68
CA GLY A 109 19.68 -0.74 -16.80
C GLY A 109 18.43 -1.57 -16.45
N MET A 110 17.84 -1.38 -15.27
CA MET A 110 16.60 -2.05 -14.93
C MET A 110 15.42 -1.41 -15.68
N ARG A 111 14.60 -2.25 -16.28
CA ARG A 111 13.34 -1.81 -16.91
C ARG A 111 12.26 -1.86 -15.87
N MET A 112 11.66 -0.72 -15.60
CA MET A 112 10.54 -0.59 -14.67
C MET A 112 9.25 -0.32 -15.43
N THR A 113 8.15 -0.65 -14.80
CA THR A 113 6.80 -0.33 -15.27
C THR A 113 6.16 0.65 -14.31
N ASP A 114 5.20 1.42 -14.77
CA ASP A 114 4.41 2.23 -13.86
C ASP A 114 3.59 1.33 -12.93
N PRO A 115 3.38 1.74 -11.67
CA PRO A 115 2.50 1.03 -10.75
C PRO A 115 1.11 0.83 -11.36
N PRO A 116 0.52 -0.36 -11.23
CA PRO A 116 -0.80 -0.65 -11.82
C PRO A 116 -1.95 0.11 -11.16
N THR A 117 -1.71 0.67 -9.98
CA THR A 117 -2.59 1.56 -9.20
C THR A 117 -1.74 2.59 -8.49
N PRO A 118 -2.28 3.77 -8.10
CA PRO A 118 -1.57 4.67 -7.21
C PRO A 118 -1.16 3.96 -5.92
N LEU A 119 0.02 4.26 -5.42
CA LEU A 119 0.55 3.74 -4.17
C LEU A 119 -0.16 4.41 -3.00
N VAL A 120 -0.48 3.65 -1.95
CA VAL A 120 -1.16 4.20 -0.77
C VAL A 120 -0.21 4.26 0.40
N ALA A 121 -0.10 5.44 1.02
CA ALA A 121 0.58 5.62 2.30
C ALA A 121 -0.44 6.12 3.34
N VAL A 122 -0.39 5.54 4.53
CA VAL A 122 -1.23 5.92 5.67
C VAL A 122 -0.32 6.39 6.81
N VAL A 123 -0.47 7.64 7.19
CA VAL A 123 0.30 8.26 8.27
C VAL A 123 -0.62 8.52 9.43
N PHE A 124 -0.28 7.98 10.60
CA PHE A 124 -1.00 8.21 11.84
C PHE A 124 -0.37 9.37 12.61
N ARG A 125 -1.18 10.07 13.40
CA ARG A 125 -0.70 11.16 14.25
C ARG A 125 0.23 10.70 15.37
N SER A 126 0.00 9.49 15.88
CA SER A 126 0.76 8.95 16.99
C SER A 126 1.05 7.46 16.83
N GLN A 127 2.09 7.01 17.53
CA GLN A 127 2.42 5.59 17.64
C GLN A 127 1.26 4.77 18.21
N GLU A 128 0.49 5.33 19.16
CA GLU A 128 -0.65 4.65 19.76
C GLU A 128 -1.76 4.38 18.73
N ASP A 129 -2.09 5.37 17.90
CA ASP A 129 -3.10 5.22 16.84
C ASP A 129 -2.64 4.20 15.78
N TYR A 130 -1.37 4.23 15.42
CA TYR A 130 -0.76 3.27 14.49
C TYR A 130 -0.87 1.83 15.01
N TYR A 131 -0.46 1.57 16.26
CA TYR A 131 -0.54 0.24 16.85
C TYR A 131 -1.99 -0.21 17.07
N ARG A 132 -2.88 0.71 17.43
CA ARG A 132 -4.32 0.43 17.56
C ARG A 132 -4.93 0.01 16.23
N HIS A 133 -4.56 0.70 15.14
CA HIS A 133 -5.02 0.35 13.80
C HIS A 133 -4.53 -1.05 13.39
N ALA A 134 -3.26 -1.35 13.58
CA ALA A 134 -2.70 -2.66 13.28
C ALA A 134 -3.37 -3.79 14.08
N ALA A 135 -3.59 -3.59 15.37
CA ALA A 135 -4.29 -4.56 16.22
C ALA A 135 -5.75 -4.77 15.79
N ALA A 136 -6.45 -3.71 15.41
CA ALA A 136 -7.83 -3.78 14.91
C ALA A 136 -7.92 -4.53 13.56
N GLY A 137 -6.88 -4.44 12.74
CA GLY A 137 -6.74 -5.20 11.48
C GLY A 137 -6.38 -6.68 11.67
N GLY A 138 -6.18 -7.13 12.91
CA GLY A 138 -5.83 -8.54 13.22
C GLY A 138 -4.34 -8.86 13.10
N SER A 139 -3.49 -7.87 12.87
CA SER A 139 -2.02 -8.02 12.74
C SER A 139 -1.29 -7.15 13.77
N PRO A 140 -1.32 -7.53 15.06
CA PRO A 140 -0.64 -6.75 16.09
C PRO A 140 0.87 -6.73 15.83
N LEU A 141 1.45 -5.54 15.91
CA LEU A 141 2.87 -5.32 15.65
C LEU A 141 3.72 -5.50 16.91
N PRO A 142 4.95 -6.01 16.79
CA PRO A 142 5.88 -6.06 17.90
C PRO A 142 6.28 -4.63 18.33
N PRO A 143 6.70 -4.43 19.60
CA PRO A 143 7.18 -3.13 20.07
C PRO A 143 8.38 -2.64 19.27
N GLY A 144 8.47 -1.32 19.05
CA GLY A 144 9.60 -0.68 18.37
C GLY A 144 9.49 -0.58 16.85
N VAL A 145 8.40 -1.07 16.24
CA VAL A 145 8.14 -0.88 14.81
C VAL A 145 7.70 0.56 14.56
N LEU A 146 8.44 1.29 13.74
CA LEU A 146 8.18 2.71 13.43
C LEU A 146 7.31 2.88 12.16
N GLY A 147 7.23 1.84 11.34
CA GLY A 147 6.42 1.77 10.13
C GLY A 147 6.52 0.39 9.52
N HIS A 148 5.68 0.09 8.55
CA HIS A 148 5.79 -1.14 7.78
C HIS A 148 5.10 -1.00 6.42
N TYR A 149 5.62 -1.74 5.45
CA TYR A 149 4.91 -2.01 4.21
C TYR A 149 4.15 -3.34 4.35
N ASP A 150 2.86 -3.30 4.08
CA ASP A 150 2.00 -4.49 4.02
C ASP A 150 1.80 -4.91 2.56
N PRO A 151 2.42 -6.02 2.12
CA PRO A 151 2.31 -6.49 0.74
C PRO A 151 0.90 -6.96 0.36
N ASP A 152 0.07 -7.36 1.32
CA ASP A 152 -1.30 -7.81 1.04
C ASP A 152 -2.22 -6.64 0.72
N SER A 153 -2.24 -5.60 1.52
CA SER A 153 -2.99 -4.38 1.22
C SER A 153 -2.29 -3.45 0.23
N ASN A 154 -1.00 -3.68 -0.06
CA ASN A 154 -0.13 -2.81 -0.85
C ASN A 154 0.02 -1.40 -0.27
N ARG A 155 0.01 -1.27 1.04
CA ARG A 155 0.04 0.02 1.74
C ARG A 155 1.28 0.14 2.62
N VAL A 156 1.80 1.35 2.70
CA VAL A 156 2.77 1.73 3.73
C VAL A 156 2.00 2.36 4.88
N PHE A 157 2.32 1.92 6.10
CA PHE A 157 1.76 2.46 7.33
C PHE A 157 2.89 3.06 8.16
N LEU A 158 2.72 4.32 8.54
CA LEU A 158 3.70 5.15 9.25
C LEU A 158 3.00 5.93 10.36
N PHE A 159 3.76 6.50 11.28
CA PHE A 159 3.26 7.52 12.19
C PHE A 159 4.27 8.67 12.32
N ASP A 160 3.77 9.84 12.68
CA ASP A 160 4.61 11.02 12.86
C ASP A 160 5.31 10.97 14.22
N ILE A 161 6.64 10.93 14.19
CA ILE A 161 7.47 10.92 15.39
C ILE A 161 7.67 12.35 15.95
N GLU A 162 7.59 13.38 15.09
CA GLU A 162 7.89 14.77 15.49
C GLU A 162 6.95 15.33 16.56
N GLU A 163 5.68 14.94 16.53
CA GLU A 163 4.66 15.50 17.43
C GLU A 163 4.89 15.13 18.90
N LYS A 164 5.68 14.07 19.20
CA LYS A 164 5.91 13.58 20.58
C LYS A 164 7.09 14.20 21.30
N GLU A 165 8.13 14.67 20.62
CA GLU A 165 9.42 15.00 21.25
C GLU A 165 9.90 16.44 21.02
N GLY A 166 9.20 17.24 20.22
CA GLY A 166 9.62 18.60 19.91
C GLY A 166 11.00 18.68 19.24
N ASN A 167 11.47 17.57 18.68
CA ASN A 167 12.74 17.47 17.98
C ASN A 167 12.49 17.60 16.46
N PRO A 168 13.04 18.64 15.80
CA PRO A 168 12.89 18.80 14.35
C PRO A 168 13.76 17.81 13.55
N ASP A 169 14.43 16.87 14.19
CA ASP A 169 15.25 15.88 13.50
C ASP A 169 14.41 14.75 12.89
N TRP A 170 14.14 14.91 11.62
CA TRP A 170 13.41 13.94 10.81
C TRP A 170 14.20 12.66 10.47
N SER A 171 15.39 12.48 11.02
CA SER A 171 16.29 11.41 10.59
C SER A 171 15.69 10.02 10.78
N GLU A 172 15.14 9.72 11.95
CA GLU A 172 14.53 8.41 12.23
C GLU A 172 13.28 8.15 11.40
N ASN A 173 12.41 9.16 11.28
CA ASN A 173 11.24 9.07 10.39
C ASN A 173 11.66 8.94 8.93
N ALA A 174 12.67 9.70 8.51
CA ALA A 174 13.14 9.67 7.13
C ALA A 174 13.67 8.28 6.75
N GLU A 175 14.45 7.64 7.63
CA GLU A 175 14.98 6.29 7.39
C GLU A 175 13.85 5.25 7.25
N THR A 176 12.87 5.28 8.17
CA THR A 176 11.72 4.37 8.10
C THR A 176 10.87 4.62 6.85
N ILE A 177 10.58 5.89 6.53
CA ILE A 177 9.83 6.24 5.31
C ILE A 177 10.56 5.73 4.07
N ILE A 178 11.87 5.98 4.00
CA ILE A 178 12.72 5.54 2.88
C ILE A 178 12.68 4.02 2.76
N HIS A 179 12.82 3.30 3.85
CA HIS A 179 12.82 1.84 3.88
C HIS A 179 11.48 1.28 3.37
N GLU A 180 10.38 1.61 4.02
CA GLU A 180 9.07 1.03 3.74
C GLU A 180 8.49 1.46 2.38
N ALA A 181 8.68 2.74 2.01
CA ALA A 181 8.25 3.21 0.70
C ALA A 181 9.15 2.70 -0.44
N THR A 182 10.40 2.34 -0.14
CA THR A 182 11.27 1.64 -1.10
C THR A 182 10.76 0.24 -1.37
N HIS A 183 10.37 -0.52 -0.36
CA HIS A 183 9.72 -1.82 -0.53
C HIS A 183 8.48 -1.69 -1.41
N GLN A 184 7.55 -0.80 -1.04
CA GLN A 184 6.33 -0.59 -1.82
C GLN A 184 6.65 -0.23 -3.28
N THR A 185 7.58 0.70 -3.50
CA THR A 185 7.96 1.11 -4.86
C THR A 185 8.55 -0.06 -5.63
N ALA A 186 9.53 -0.78 -5.07
CA ALA A 186 10.20 -1.90 -5.70
C ALA A 186 9.23 -3.01 -6.14
N PHE A 187 8.25 -3.32 -5.29
CA PHE A 187 7.21 -4.32 -5.58
C PHE A 187 6.21 -3.88 -6.66
N ASN A 188 6.03 -2.59 -6.85
CA ASN A 188 5.02 -2.07 -7.77
C ASN A 188 5.60 -1.62 -9.13
N VAL A 189 6.91 -1.37 -9.22
CA VAL A 189 7.57 -1.00 -10.49
C VAL A 189 8.25 -2.20 -11.18
N GLY A 190 8.11 -3.41 -10.63
CA GLY A 190 8.62 -4.64 -11.24
C GLY A 190 10.06 -5.00 -10.87
N VAL A 191 10.65 -4.35 -9.86
CA VAL A 191 11.96 -4.74 -9.28
C VAL A 191 11.81 -6.01 -8.44
N HIS A 192 10.75 -6.06 -7.64
CA HIS A 192 10.34 -7.24 -6.87
C HIS A 192 8.93 -7.70 -7.27
N SER A 193 8.57 -8.92 -6.91
CA SER A 193 7.22 -9.46 -7.13
C SER A 193 6.52 -9.72 -5.80
N ARG A 194 5.30 -9.22 -5.64
CA ARG A 194 4.43 -9.62 -4.52
C ARG A 194 3.80 -10.99 -4.73
N PHE A 195 3.97 -11.56 -5.91
CA PHE A 195 3.38 -12.84 -6.31
C PHE A 195 4.48 -13.90 -6.29
N GLY A 196 4.46 -14.76 -5.29
CA GLY A 196 5.42 -15.84 -5.12
C GLY A 196 6.40 -15.63 -3.98
N GLU A 197 7.08 -16.71 -3.61
CA GLU A 197 8.10 -16.68 -2.57
C GLU A 197 9.37 -16.03 -3.09
N GLN A 198 9.80 -14.96 -2.44
CA GLN A 198 11.12 -14.37 -2.65
C GLN A 198 11.98 -14.57 -1.40
N PRO A 199 13.26 -14.91 -1.54
CA PRO A 199 14.15 -15.02 -0.41
C PRO A 199 14.26 -13.68 0.32
N ARG A 200 14.19 -13.71 1.65
CA ARG A 200 14.25 -12.51 2.49
C ARG A 200 15.48 -11.64 2.22
N TRP A 201 16.64 -12.25 1.98
CA TRP A 201 17.87 -11.53 1.65
C TRP A 201 17.82 -10.75 0.33
N LEU A 202 16.92 -11.12 -0.59
CA LEU A 202 16.72 -10.40 -1.84
C LEU A 202 15.84 -9.16 -1.64
N VAL A 203 14.95 -9.21 -0.66
CA VAL A 203 13.98 -8.14 -0.38
C VAL A 203 14.55 -7.12 0.61
N GLU A 204 15.27 -7.60 1.63
CA GLU A 204 15.80 -6.78 2.73
C GLU A 204 17.26 -6.32 2.50
N GLY A 205 17.97 -6.93 1.57
CA GLY A 205 19.38 -6.64 1.26
C GLY A 205 19.62 -5.39 0.51
#